data_b7ed70be20ae0f5995d518c947795c41
#
_entry.id   b7ed70be20ae0f5995d518c947795c41
#
_cell.length_a   1.000
_cell.length_b   1.000
_cell.length_c   1.000
_cell.angle_alpha   90.00
_cell.angle_beta   90.00
_cell.angle_gamma   90.00
#
_symmetry.space_group_name_H-M   'P 1'
#
loop_
_entity.id
_entity.type
_entity.pdbx_description
1 polymer ?
#
loop_
_entity_poly.entity_id
_entity_poly.type
_entity_poly.pdbx_seq_one_letter_code
_entity_poly.pdbx_strand_id
1 'polypeptide(L)' 'AKAVLTGSLPTNGPREHYMRARVDGDQVTVFERQDSALLSVLAQANALAVRAPDDGPRLPGDRISVIAI' A
#
# COMPACT_ATOMS: atom_id res chain seq x y z
N ALA A 1 -0.16 8.88 8.62
CA ALA A 1 -1.29 9.36 7.80
C ALA A 1 -2.12 8.19 7.30
N LYS A 2 -3.35 8.48 6.87
CA LYS A 2 -4.21 7.47 6.27
C LYS A 2 -4.71 7.93 4.92
N ALA A 3 -4.95 6.97 4.02
CA ALA A 3 -5.48 7.25 2.70
C ALA A 3 -6.50 6.18 2.32
N VAL A 4 -7.35 6.51 1.36
CA VAL A 4 -8.43 5.63 0.90
C VAL A 4 -7.87 4.69 -0.17
N LEU A 5 -8.01 3.39 0.07
CA LEU A 5 -7.52 2.37 -0.84
C LEU A 5 -8.39 2.32 -2.09
N THR A 6 -7.76 2.28 -3.28
CA THR A 6 -8.49 2.21 -4.54
C THR A 6 -8.76 0.78 -5.00
N GLY A 7 -7.94 -0.16 -4.59
CA GLY A 7 -8.09 -1.57 -4.93
C GLY A 7 -8.38 -2.42 -3.72
N SER A 8 -8.11 -3.71 -3.80
CA SER A 8 -8.27 -4.63 -2.68
C SER A 8 -6.93 -5.26 -2.32
N LEU A 9 -6.79 -5.65 -1.06
CA LEU A 9 -5.59 -6.31 -0.56
C LEU A 9 -6.00 -7.57 0.20
N PRO A 10 -5.24 -8.66 0.04
CA PRO A 10 -5.50 -9.88 0.82
C PRO A 10 -5.11 -9.69 2.29
N THR A 11 -5.47 -10.65 3.11
CA THR A 11 -5.02 -10.69 4.51
C THR A 11 -3.49 -10.65 4.56
N ASN A 12 -2.96 -9.81 5.44
CA ASN A 12 -1.53 -9.73 5.66
C ASN A 12 -1.06 -10.94 6.46
N GLY A 13 0.21 -11.30 6.27
CA GLY A 13 0.85 -12.35 7.05
C GLY A 13 1.18 -11.92 8.48
N PRO A 14 1.97 -12.73 9.20
CA PRO A 14 2.24 -12.51 10.63
C PRO A 14 3.22 -11.37 10.91
N ARG A 15 3.77 -10.73 9.88
CA ARG A 15 4.73 -9.64 10.04
C ARG A 15 4.15 -8.34 9.52
N GLU A 16 4.54 -7.23 10.15
CA GLU A 16 4.26 -5.91 9.60
C GLU A 16 4.86 -5.79 8.20
N HIS A 17 4.08 -5.27 7.28
CA HIS A 17 4.46 -5.22 5.87
C HIS A 17 4.37 -3.81 5.33
N TYR A 18 5.42 -3.36 4.68
CA TYR A 18 5.50 -2.06 4.02
C TYR A 18 5.47 -2.29 2.52
N MET A 19 4.43 -1.80 1.85
CA MET A 19 4.21 -2.03 0.42
C MET A 19 4.35 -0.72 -0.34
N ARG A 20 5.11 -0.75 -1.43
CA ARG A 20 5.22 0.43 -2.29
C ARG A 20 3.86 0.81 -2.84
N ALA A 21 3.59 2.10 -2.81
CA ALA A 21 2.28 2.61 -3.19
C ALA A 21 2.40 4.02 -3.77
N ARG A 22 1.33 4.47 -4.41
CA ARG A 22 1.21 5.85 -4.86
C ARG A 22 0.02 6.50 -4.20
N VAL A 23 0.26 7.64 -3.58
CA VAL A 23 -0.79 8.46 -2.99
C VAL A 23 -1.05 9.66 -3.88
N ASP A 24 -2.30 9.86 -4.26
CA ASP A 24 -2.77 11.04 -5.00
C ASP A 24 -3.94 11.64 -4.23
N GLY A 25 -3.73 12.83 -3.66
CA GLY A 25 -4.72 13.42 -2.77
C GLY A 25 -4.89 12.55 -1.54
N ASP A 26 -6.10 12.06 -1.32
CA ASP A 26 -6.44 11.17 -0.19
C ASP A 26 -6.57 9.70 -0.61
N GLN A 27 -6.25 9.37 -1.85
CA GLN A 27 -6.35 8.01 -2.38
C GLN A 27 -4.99 7.35 -2.48
N VAL A 28 -4.93 6.05 -2.22
CA VAL A 28 -3.71 5.26 -2.34
C VAL A 28 -3.95 4.05 -3.23
N THR A 29 -3.01 3.82 -4.14
CA THR A 29 -2.97 2.63 -4.98
C THR A 29 -1.72 1.85 -4.61
N VAL A 30 -1.91 0.62 -4.14
CA VAL A 30 -0.80 -0.27 -3.80
C VAL A 30 -0.42 -1.04 -5.06
N PHE A 31 0.88 -1.08 -5.36
CA PHE A 31 1.36 -1.81 -6.53
C PHE A 31 1.27 -3.31 -6.26
N GLU A 32 0.67 -4.04 -7.21
CA GLU A 32 0.55 -5.49 -7.10
C GLU A 32 1.92 -6.16 -7.07
N ARG A 33 2.86 -5.63 -7.85
CA ARG A 33 4.22 -6.14 -7.91
C ARG A 33 5.11 -5.27 -7.05
N GLN A 34 5.71 -5.88 -6.05
CA GLN A 34 6.59 -5.18 -5.10
C GLN A 34 8.07 -5.43 -5.40
N ASP A 35 8.37 -5.92 -6.60
CA ASP A 35 9.75 -6.21 -7.00
C ASP A 35 10.53 -4.91 -7.15
N SER A 36 11.52 -4.70 -6.29
CA SER A 36 12.34 -3.50 -6.30
C SER A 36 13.25 -3.40 -7.53
N ALA A 37 13.39 -4.47 -8.30
CA ALA A 37 14.12 -4.42 -9.57
C ALA A 37 13.33 -3.76 -10.70
N LEU A 38 12.02 -3.54 -10.50
CA LEU A 38 11.19 -2.88 -11.51
C LEU A 38 11.32 -1.37 -11.37
N LEU A 39 12.02 -0.75 -12.30
CA LEU A 39 12.24 0.69 -12.29
C LEU A 39 10.93 1.48 -12.35
N SER A 40 9.91 0.96 -13.06
CA SER A 40 8.62 1.64 -13.14
C SER A 40 7.94 1.75 -11.77
N VAL A 41 8.04 0.71 -10.94
CA VAL A 41 7.49 0.74 -9.58
C VAL A 41 8.25 1.76 -8.74
N LEU A 42 9.58 1.75 -8.80
CA LEU A 42 10.40 2.70 -8.04
C LEU A 42 10.14 4.14 -8.46
N ALA A 43 9.98 4.38 -9.77
CA ALA A 43 9.76 5.73 -10.28
C ALA A 43 8.38 6.29 -9.91
N GLN A 44 7.37 5.42 -9.75
CA GLN A 44 6.00 5.85 -9.47
C GLN A 44 5.64 5.85 -7.99
N ALA A 45 6.37 5.11 -7.17
CA ALA A 45 6.08 5.03 -5.75
C ALA A 45 6.43 6.34 -5.05
N ASN A 46 5.49 6.88 -4.28
CA ASN A 46 5.73 8.07 -3.46
C ASN A 46 5.36 7.84 -2.01
N ALA A 47 4.98 6.62 -1.66
CA ALA A 47 4.55 6.28 -0.31
C ALA A 47 4.75 4.79 -0.04
N LEU A 48 4.67 4.43 1.23
CA LEU A 48 4.57 3.05 1.67
C LEU A 48 3.23 2.86 2.35
N ALA A 49 2.50 1.82 1.93
CA ALA A 49 1.30 1.38 2.63
C ALA A 49 1.74 0.43 3.74
N VAL A 50 1.25 0.66 4.95
CA VAL A 50 1.67 -0.11 6.13
C VAL A 50 0.56 -1.06 6.52
N ARG A 51 0.89 -2.35 6.59
CA ARG A 51 -0.03 -3.40 7.02
C ARG A 51 0.45 -3.94 8.37
N ALA A 52 -0.45 -3.92 9.35
CA ALA A 52 -0.15 -4.52 10.65
C ALA A 52 -0.07 -6.05 10.53
N PRO A 53 0.62 -6.72 11.47
CA PRO A 53 0.60 -8.19 11.49
C PRO A 53 -0.85 -8.71 11.55
N ASP A 54 -1.13 -9.72 10.74
CA ASP A 54 -2.43 -10.39 10.68
C ASP A 54 -3.60 -9.45 10.34
N ASP A 55 -3.31 -8.31 9.73
CA ASP A 55 -4.35 -7.39 9.27
C ASP A 55 -5.25 -8.10 8.25
N GLY A 56 -6.57 -8.01 8.46
CA GLY A 56 -7.54 -8.67 7.60
C GLY A 56 -7.57 -8.10 6.18
N PRO A 57 -8.37 -8.70 5.29
CA PRO A 57 -8.46 -8.21 3.92
C PRO A 57 -9.01 -6.80 3.89
N ARG A 58 -8.55 -6.01 2.91
CA ARG A 58 -8.99 -4.63 2.70
C ARG A 58 -9.68 -4.52 1.36
N LEU A 59 -10.72 -3.72 1.31
CA LEU A 59 -11.55 -3.52 0.13
C LEU A 59 -11.41 -2.07 -0.35
N PRO A 60 -11.77 -1.80 -1.63
CA PRO A 60 -11.78 -0.43 -2.12
C PRO A 60 -12.66 0.45 -1.23
N GLY A 61 -12.15 1.61 -0.87
CA GLY A 61 -12.82 2.52 0.06
C GLY A 61 -12.36 2.42 1.50
N ASP A 62 -11.64 1.35 1.85
CA ASP A 62 -11.07 1.24 3.19
C ASP A 62 -9.93 2.24 3.38
N ARG A 63 -9.76 2.73 4.60
CA ARG A 63 -8.65 3.60 4.93
C ARG A 63 -7.49 2.76 5.45
N ILE A 64 -6.30 3.00 4.91
CA ILE A 64 -5.09 2.29 5.34
C ILE A 64 -4.01 3.30 5.70
N SER A 65 -3.07 2.85 6.54
CA SER A 65 -1.95 3.69 6.96
C SER A 65 -0.95 3.82 5.82
N VAL A 66 -0.45 5.04 5.61
CA VAL A 66 0.58 5.32 4.61
C VAL A 66 1.66 6.22 5.19
N ILE A 67 2.87 6.07 4.67
CA ILE A 67 4.02 6.89 5.02
C ILE A 67 4.56 7.46 3.72
N ALA A 68 4.71 8.78 3.64
CA ALA A 68 5.32 9.42 2.47
C ALA A 68 6.82 9.10 2.43
N ILE A 69 7.33 8.88 1.23
CA ILE A 69 8.77 8.61 1.03
C ILE A 69 9.39 9.59 0.04
#